data_4b765c1ba67da01be77bfa6f56727e1e
#
_entry.id   4b765c1ba67da01be77bfa6f56727e1e
#
_cell.length_a   1.000
_cell.length_b   1.000
_cell.length_c   1.000
_cell.angle_alpha   90.00
_cell.angle_beta   90.00
_cell.angle_gamma   90.00
#
_symmetry.space_group_name_H-M   'P 1'
#
loop_
_entity.id
_entity.type
_entity.pdbx_description
1 polymer ?
#
loop_
_entity_poly.entity_id
_entity_poly.type
_entity_poly.pdbx_seq_one_letter_code
_entity_poly.pdbx_strand_id
1 'polypeptide(L)'
;DQMMQSILYPSSRQFFPLTTNRFPLPCMPGNSFGTLFRITTFGESHGEALGGIIDGCPAGLKIDLEFVQNELERRRPGQSKIVTQRKESDQVHFYSGIYEGITTGAPIGFAIFNENQKSGDYDHNQDVFRPSHADYTYFHKYGIRDHRGGGRSSARETVCRTVGGAIAKLLLMNAGINISAYVSR
;
A
#
# COMPACT_ATOMS: atom_id res chain seq x y z
N ASP A 1 25.55 -35.60 2.38
CA ASP A 1 24.80 -34.84 3.40
C ASP A 1 25.41 -33.52 3.82
N GLN A 2 26.55 -33.12 3.26
CA GLN A 2 27.13 -31.79 3.50
C GLN A 2 26.79 -30.75 2.41
N MET A 3 26.06 -31.13 1.40
CA MET A 3 25.75 -30.26 0.24
C MET A 3 24.42 -29.48 0.37
N MET A 4 23.63 -29.76 1.39
CA MET A 4 22.31 -29.13 1.59
C MET A 4 22.29 -28.01 2.63
N GLN A 5 23.41 -27.72 3.31
CA GLN A 5 23.48 -26.64 4.32
C GLN A 5 24.04 -25.31 3.79
N SER A 6 24.50 -25.24 2.56
CA SER A 6 25.13 -24.01 2.00
C SER A 6 24.16 -23.06 1.29
N ILE A 7 22.86 -23.38 1.21
CA ILE A 7 21.88 -22.55 0.50
C ILE A 7 21.13 -21.57 1.42
N LEU A 8 21.28 -21.68 2.73
CA LEU A 8 20.36 -20.99 3.64
C LEU A 8 20.81 -19.67 4.22
N TYR A 9 22.07 -19.28 4.26
CA TYR A 9 22.44 -17.91 4.71
C TYR A 9 23.90 -17.56 4.33
N PRO A 10 24.16 -16.45 3.63
CA PRO A 10 25.52 -15.90 3.57
C PRO A 10 25.93 -15.41 4.95
N SER A 11 27.08 -15.88 5.42
CA SER A 11 27.63 -15.77 6.78
C SER A 11 28.20 -14.38 7.12
N SER A 12 27.52 -13.29 6.80
CA SER A 12 27.97 -11.95 7.21
C SER A 12 26.87 -10.91 7.35
N ARG A 13 25.63 -11.30 7.65
CA ARG A 13 24.65 -10.33 8.12
C ARG A 13 24.86 -10.14 9.61
N GLN A 14 25.50 -9.08 10.01
CA GLN A 14 25.42 -8.58 11.38
C GLN A 14 23.94 -8.24 11.63
N PHE A 15 23.18 -9.19 12.14
CA PHE A 15 21.93 -8.88 12.80
C PHE A 15 22.31 -8.01 14.02
N PHE A 16 22.00 -6.74 13.97
CA PHE A 16 21.97 -5.95 15.18
C PHE A 16 20.94 -6.58 16.09
N PRO A 17 21.33 -7.11 17.26
CA PRO A 17 20.37 -7.70 18.15
C PRO A 17 19.35 -6.63 18.57
N LEU A 18 18.08 -6.92 18.45
CA LEU A 18 16.97 -6.13 18.98
C LEU A 18 16.99 -5.99 20.52
N THR A 19 18.11 -6.33 21.15
CA THR A 19 18.31 -6.36 22.60
C THR A 19 18.79 -5.05 23.18
N THR A 20 18.53 -3.94 22.58
CA THR A 20 18.71 -2.69 23.30
C THR A 20 17.35 -2.15 23.68
N ASN A 21 17.05 -2.17 24.95
CA ASN A 21 16.00 -1.47 25.69
C ASN A 21 15.89 0.05 25.38
N ARG A 22 16.09 0.46 24.13
CA ARG A 22 16.21 1.87 23.78
C ARG A 22 14.96 2.48 23.17
N PHE A 23 13.92 1.72 22.85
CA PHE A 23 12.69 2.31 22.35
C PHE A 23 11.43 1.61 22.85
N PRO A 24 10.94 1.97 24.05
CA PRO A 24 9.55 1.73 24.37
C PRO A 24 8.70 2.87 23.77
N LEU A 25 8.95 3.27 22.53
CA LEU A 25 7.95 4.02 21.80
C LEU A 25 6.94 3.00 21.29
N PRO A 26 5.64 3.13 21.63
CA PRO A 26 4.63 2.35 20.96
C PRO A 26 4.82 2.59 19.46
N CYS A 27 5.22 1.55 18.75
CA CYS A 27 5.37 1.62 17.31
C CYS A 27 3.97 1.83 16.75
N MET A 28 3.56 3.09 16.62
CA MET A 28 2.29 3.44 16.00
C MET A 28 2.32 2.85 14.59
N PRO A 29 1.47 1.87 14.29
CA PRO A 29 1.47 1.23 12.98
C PRO A 29 1.03 2.25 11.93
N GLY A 30 1.95 2.67 11.07
CA GLY A 30 1.68 3.64 9.98
C GLY A 30 0.80 3.10 8.86
N ASN A 31 0.33 1.84 8.97
CA ASN A 31 -0.48 1.19 7.95
C ASN A 31 -1.98 1.33 8.18
N SER A 32 -2.39 1.82 9.34
CA SER A 32 -3.80 2.07 9.67
C SER A 32 -4.05 3.56 9.79
N PHE A 33 -5.18 4.02 9.26
CA PHE A 33 -5.58 5.42 9.22
C PHE A 33 -7.08 5.56 9.45
N GLY A 34 -7.49 6.60 10.17
CA GLY A 34 -8.88 6.88 10.51
C GLY A 34 -9.29 6.32 11.88
N THR A 35 -10.46 6.75 12.37
CA THR A 35 -11.03 6.37 13.68
C THR A 35 -12.35 5.63 13.51
N LEU A 36 -13.40 6.31 13.07
CA LEU A 36 -14.71 5.70 12.82
C LEU A 36 -14.74 4.96 11.48
N PHE A 37 -14.31 5.62 10.43
CA PHE A 37 -14.02 5.02 9.14
C PHE A 37 -12.51 4.79 9.08
N ARG A 38 -12.08 3.55 9.13
CA ARG A 38 -10.68 3.16 9.24
C ARG A 38 -10.26 2.34 8.03
N ILE A 39 -9.07 2.64 7.52
CA ILE A 39 -8.43 1.80 6.52
C ILE A 39 -7.12 1.24 7.07
N THR A 40 -6.89 -0.04 6.86
CA THR A 40 -5.58 -0.68 7.08
C THR A 40 -5.09 -1.22 5.74
N THR A 41 -3.90 -0.80 5.32
CA THR A 41 -3.33 -1.17 4.02
C THR A 41 -2.19 -2.18 4.18
N PHE A 42 -2.02 -3.04 3.19
CA PHE A 42 -0.97 -4.06 3.13
C PHE A 42 -0.43 -4.22 1.70
N GLY A 43 0.58 -5.06 1.55
CA GLY A 43 1.21 -5.39 0.27
C GLY A 43 2.42 -4.53 -0.07
N GLU A 44 3.20 -4.98 -1.03
CA GLU A 44 4.50 -4.42 -1.43
C GLU A 44 4.46 -3.98 -2.89
N SER A 45 5.23 -2.94 -3.24
CA SER A 45 5.21 -2.35 -4.59
C SER A 45 5.63 -3.32 -5.70
N HIS A 46 6.46 -4.30 -5.37
CA HIS A 46 6.92 -5.36 -6.26
C HIS A 46 6.53 -6.76 -5.74
N GLY A 47 5.59 -6.81 -4.78
CA GLY A 47 4.88 -8.03 -4.41
C GLY A 47 3.78 -8.37 -5.41
N GLU A 48 3.02 -9.41 -5.13
CA GLU A 48 1.93 -9.88 -5.98
C GLU A 48 0.78 -8.87 -6.07
N ALA A 49 0.43 -8.28 -4.93
CA ALA A 49 -0.67 -7.32 -4.82
C ALA A 49 -0.45 -6.32 -3.70
N LEU A 50 -1.19 -5.20 -3.78
CA LEU A 50 -1.47 -4.33 -2.65
C LEU A 50 -2.97 -4.42 -2.34
N GLY A 51 -3.32 -4.18 -1.09
CA GLY A 51 -4.71 -4.21 -0.69
C GLY A 51 -4.97 -3.48 0.61
N GLY A 52 -6.21 -3.56 1.05
CA GLY A 52 -6.62 -2.97 2.30
C GLY A 52 -7.91 -3.55 2.84
N ILE A 53 -8.14 -3.23 4.09
CA ILE A 53 -9.40 -3.49 4.78
C ILE A 53 -9.95 -2.15 5.24
N ILE A 54 -11.19 -1.84 4.84
CA ILE A 54 -11.93 -0.69 5.31
C ILE A 54 -12.92 -1.19 6.35
N ASP A 55 -12.83 -0.65 7.56
CA ASP A 55 -13.71 -0.95 8.67
C ASP A 55 -14.48 0.30 9.09
N GLY A 56 -15.70 0.13 9.61
CA GLY A 56 -16.58 1.21 10.02
C GLY A 56 -17.32 1.91 8.87
N CYS A 57 -17.38 1.31 7.68
CA CYS A 57 -18.29 1.75 6.63
C CYS A 57 -19.71 1.30 6.98
N PRO A 58 -20.70 2.21 7.06
CA PRO A 58 -22.08 1.82 7.39
C PRO A 58 -22.67 0.91 6.31
N ALA A 59 -23.63 0.07 6.70
CA ALA A 59 -24.43 -0.72 5.77
C ALA A 59 -25.35 0.19 4.93
N GLY A 60 -25.69 -0.27 3.72
CA GLY A 60 -26.66 0.40 2.85
C GLY A 60 -26.05 1.44 1.91
N LEU A 61 -24.75 1.67 1.91
CA LEU A 61 -24.07 2.52 0.93
C LEU A 61 -24.01 1.81 -0.42
N LYS A 62 -24.58 2.40 -1.45
CA LYS A 62 -24.42 1.92 -2.83
C LYS A 62 -23.01 2.22 -3.32
N ILE A 63 -22.28 1.19 -3.73
CA ILE A 63 -20.93 1.33 -4.29
C ILE A 63 -21.03 1.52 -5.80
N ASP A 64 -20.57 2.66 -6.26
CA ASP A 64 -20.36 2.96 -7.66
C ASP A 64 -18.92 2.53 -8.04
N LEU A 65 -18.80 1.35 -8.67
CA LEU A 65 -17.51 0.79 -9.06
C LEU A 65 -16.82 1.63 -10.13
N GLU A 66 -17.57 2.24 -11.03
CA GLU A 66 -17.02 3.13 -12.05
C GLU A 66 -16.41 4.39 -11.39
N PHE A 67 -17.11 4.98 -10.43
CA PHE A 67 -16.57 6.09 -9.66
C PHE A 67 -15.26 5.73 -8.95
N VAL A 68 -15.23 4.57 -8.27
CA VAL A 68 -14.01 4.10 -7.59
C VAL A 68 -12.86 3.91 -8.58
N GLN A 69 -13.13 3.31 -9.73
CA GLN A 69 -12.13 3.09 -10.76
C GLN A 69 -11.63 4.41 -11.38
N ASN A 70 -12.51 5.38 -11.61
CA ASN A 70 -12.15 6.72 -12.10
C ASN A 70 -11.24 7.46 -11.09
N GLU A 71 -11.47 7.34 -9.79
CA GLU A 71 -10.55 7.92 -8.77
C GLU A 71 -9.17 7.25 -8.82
N LEU A 72 -9.11 5.94 -9.08
CA LEU A 72 -7.83 5.23 -9.27
C LEU A 72 -7.11 5.67 -10.54
N GLU A 73 -7.83 5.87 -11.63
CA GLU A 73 -7.25 6.36 -12.90
C GLU A 73 -6.67 7.76 -12.76
N ARG A 74 -7.34 8.66 -12.03
CA ARG A 74 -6.82 10.01 -11.73
C ARG A 74 -5.47 9.98 -11.02
N ARG A 75 -5.20 8.95 -10.22
CA ARG A 75 -3.93 8.75 -9.51
C ARG A 75 -2.87 8.10 -10.40
N ARG A 76 -3.26 7.39 -11.43
CA ARG A 76 -2.40 6.52 -12.24
C ARG A 76 -1.16 7.25 -12.77
N PRO A 77 0.06 6.62 -12.72
CA PRO A 77 1.24 7.16 -13.36
C PRO A 77 1.07 7.27 -14.87
N GLY A 78 1.77 8.21 -15.51
CA GLY A 78 1.79 8.32 -16.98
C GLY A 78 0.83 9.35 -17.57
N GLN A 79 0.14 10.15 -16.76
CA GLN A 79 -0.73 11.24 -17.23
C GLN A 79 0.05 12.47 -17.71
N SER A 80 1.35 12.54 -17.46
CA SER A 80 2.23 13.61 -17.96
C SER A 80 3.58 13.05 -18.38
N LYS A 81 4.32 13.79 -19.23
CA LYS A 81 5.66 13.42 -19.70
C LYS A 81 6.73 13.33 -18.59
N ILE A 82 6.40 13.78 -17.37
CA ILE A 82 7.34 13.91 -16.24
C ILE A 82 7.22 12.73 -15.28
N VAL A 83 6.22 11.84 -15.40
CA VAL A 83 5.96 10.72 -14.50
C VAL A 83 6.48 9.41 -15.06
N THR A 84 6.71 8.43 -14.18
CA THR A 84 7.19 7.09 -14.53
C THR A 84 6.29 6.43 -15.58
N GLN A 85 6.89 5.74 -16.55
CA GLN A 85 6.18 5.06 -17.65
C GLN A 85 5.56 3.71 -17.22
N ARG A 86 5.44 3.44 -15.92
CA ARG A 86 4.83 2.21 -15.42
C ARG A 86 3.35 2.18 -15.80
N LYS A 87 2.95 1.17 -16.57
CA LYS A 87 1.56 0.93 -16.96
C LYS A 87 0.98 -0.13 -16.05
N GLU A 88 0.10 0.27 -15.14
CA GLU A 88 -0.67 -0.62 -14.28
C GLU A 88 -2.15 -0.36 -14.58
N SER A 89 -2.97 -1.40 -14.61
CA SER A 89 -4.42 -1.23 -14.78
C SER A 89 -5.06 -0.64 -13.53
N ASP A 90 -4.45 -0.86 -12.37
CA ASP A 90 -4.96 -0.48 -11.04
C ASP A 90 -6.41 -0.92 -10.81
N GLN A 91 -6.80 -2.05 -11.39
CA GLN A 91 -8.14 -2.59 -11.22
C GLN A 91 -8.34 -3.09 -9.79
N VAL A 92 -9.36 -2.56 -9.12
CA VAL A 92 -9.71 -2.98 -7.76
C VAL A 92 -10.63 -4.19 -7.77
N HIS A 93 -10.33 -5.16 -6.90
CA HIS A 93 -11.14 -6.35 -6.64
C HIS A 93 -11.62 -6.32 -5.20
N PHE A 94 -12.93 -6.39 -4.99
CA PHE A 94 -13.54 -6.47 -3.66
C PHE A 94 -13.83 -7.93 -3.29
N TYR A 95 -13.53 -8.31 -2.06
CA TYR A 95 -13.64 -9.69 -1.56
C TYR A 95 -14.66 -9.84 -0.43
N SER A 96 -15.00 -8.76 0.27
CA SER A 96 -15.93 -8.77 1.39
C SER A 96 -16.59 -7.42 1.62
N GLY A 97 -17.61 -7.38 2.45
CA GLY A 97 -18.27 -6.15 2.90
C GLY A 97 -19.22 -5.51 1.88
N ILE A 98 -19.38 -6.12 0.69
CA ILE A 98 -20.28 -5.66 -0.37
C ILE A 98 -21.11 -6.85 -0.84
N TYR A 99 -22.42 -6.67 -0.92
CA TYR A 99 -23.37 -7.65 -1.47
C TYR A 99 -24.31 -6.93 -2.45
N GLU A 100 -24.43 -7.42 -3.68
CA GLU A 100 -25.23 -6.81 -4.75
C GLU A 100 -24.96 -5.31 -4.95
N GLY A 101 -23.69 -4.89 -4.82
CA GLY A 101 -23.28 -3.50 -4.99
C GLY A 101 -23.59 -2.60 -3.80
N ILE A 102 -24.00 -3.13 -2.66
CA ILE A 102 -24.36 -2.38 -1.44
C ILE A 102 -23.48 -2.86 -0.28
N THR A 103 -22.99 -1.92 0.54
CA THR A 103 -22.21 -2.27 1.73
C THR A 103 -23.06 -2.99 2.77
N THR A 104 -22.48 -4.01 3.41
CA THR A 104 -23.15 -4.83 4.42
C THR A 104 -22.92 -4.35 5.86
N GLY A 105 -22.00 -3.41 6.07
CA GLY A 105 -21.51 -3.00 7.39
C GLY A 105 -20.36 -3.88 7.92
N ALA A 106 -20.09 -5.01 7.27
CA ALA A 106 -18.89 -5.81 7.54
C ALA A 106 -17.64 -5.15 6.93
N PRO A 107 -16.43 -5.52 7.37
CA PRO A 107 -15.20 -4.99 6.79
C PRO A 107 -15.12 -5.23 5.29
N ILE A 108 -14.80 -4.16 4.54
CA ILE A 108 -14.63 -4.21 3.08
C ILE A 108 -13.17 -4.57 2.79
N GLY A 109 -12.94 -5.81 2.36
CA GLY A 109 -11.63 -6.28 1.92
C GLY A 109 -11.46 -6.07 0.42
N PHE A 110 -10.32 -5.54 0.00
CA PHE A 110 -10.01 -5.35 -1.41
C PHE A 110 -8.52 -5.58 -1.73
N ALA A 111 -8.23 -5.89 -2.98
CA ALA A 111 -6.86 -5.96 -3.50
C ALA A 111 -6.76 -5.38 -4.91
N ILE A 112 -5.55 -4.98 -5.26
CA ILE A 112 -5.12 -4.51 -6.58
C ILE A 112 -3.85 -5.26 -6.93
N PHE A 113 -3.85 -6.01 -8.02
CA PHE A 113 -2.72 -6.82 -8.45
C PHE A 113 -1.68 -5.97 -9.17
N ASN A 114 -0.41 -6.32 -8.97
CA ASN A 114 0.69 -5.72 -9.69
C ASN A 114 0.92 -6.50 -11.01
N GLU A 115 0.80 -5.82 -12.15
CA GLU A 115 0.94 -6.44 -13.47
C GLU A 115 2.37 -6.32 -14.03
N ASN A 116 3.07 -5.22 -13.71
CA ASN A 116 4.38 -4.88 -14.28
C ASN A 116 5.49 -4.84 -13.22
N GLN A 117 5.55 -5.86 -12.37
CA GLN A 117 6.62 -5.98 -11.39
C GLN A 117 7.91 -6.51 -12.05
N LYS A 118 8.96 -5.70 -12.06
CA LYS A 118 10.31 -6.10 -12.49
C LYS A 118 11.23 -6.13 -11.27
N SER A 119 11.16 -7.21 -10.51
CA SER A 119 11.93 -7.36 -9.27
C SER A 119 13.44 -7.41 -9.51
N GLY A 120 13.90 -8.00 -10.64
CA GLY A 120 15.31 -8.10 -10.99
C GLY A 120 16.03 -6.78 -11.26
N ASP A 121 15.29 -5.72 -11.61
CA ASP A 121 15.88 -4.39 -11.86
C ASP A 121 16.47 -3.72 -10.60
N TYR A 122 16.22 -4.27 -9.40
CA TYR A 122 16.60 -3.68 -8.12
C TYR A 122 17.69 -4.43 -7.35
N ASP A 123 18.24 -5.51 -7.90
CA ASP A 123 19.24 -6.33 -7.21
C ASP A 123 20.51 -5.54 -6.83
N HIS A 124 20.89 -4.55 -7.65
CA HIS A 124 22.01 -3.63 -7.38
C HIS A 124 21.78 -2.69 -6.20
N ASN A 125 20.53 -2.57 -5.70
CA ASN A 125 20.18 -1.71 -4.56
C ASN A 125 20.12 -2.47 -3.22
N GLN A 126 20.49 -3.76 -3.21
CA GLN A 126 20.38 -4.58 -2.01
C GLN A 126 21.19 -4.02 -0.84
N ASP A 127 22.42 -3.56 -1.10
CA ASP A 127 23.37 -3.14 -0.09
C ASP A 127 23.51 -1.61 0.07
N VAL A 128 22.74 -0.85 -0.73
CA VAL A 128 22.80 0.62 -0.70
C VAL A 128 21.44 1.24 -0.42
N PHE A 129 21.43 2.39 0.24
CA PHE A 129 20.22 3.17 0.45
C PHE A 129 20.08 4.21 -0.65
N ARG A 130 18.93 4.24 -1.30
CA ARG A 130 18.67 5.21 -2.37
C ARG A 130 18.42 6.59 -1.78
N PRO A 131 19.06 7.65 -2.29
CA PRO A 131 18.74 9.02 -1.91
C PRO A 131 17.26 9.36 -2.16
N SER A 132 16.67 10.16 -1.30
CA SER A 132 15.25 10.60 -1.38
C SER A 132 14.22 9.49 -1.25
N HIS A 133 14.62 8.28 -0.83
CA HIS A 133 13.74 7.16 -0.52
C HIS A 133 13.79 6.81 0.96
N ALA A 134 12.78 6.12 1.47
CA ALA A 134 12.71 5.74 2.87
C ALA A 134 13.51 4.46 3.21
N ASP A 135 14.47 4.07 2.38
CA ASP A 135 15.26 2.85 2.55
C ASP A 135 15.99 2.83 3.89
N TYR A 136 16.69 3.94 4.19
CA TYR A 136 17.44 4.12 5.45
C TYR A 136 16.52 4.06 6.68
N THR A 137 15.43 4.81 6.65
CA THR A 137 14.49 4.90 7.78
C THR A 137 13.79 3.57 8.04
N TYR A 138 13.41 2.83 7.00
CA TYR A 138 12.82 1.50 7.12
C TYR A 138 13.81 0.51 7.72
N PHE A 139 15.05 0.50 7.22
CA PHE A 139 16.09 -0.36 7.74
C PHE A 139 16.38 -0.08 9.23
N HIS A 140 16.51 1.20 9.61
CA HIS A 140 16.77 1.55 11.00
C HIS A 140 15.57 1.31 11.93
N LYS A 141 14.36 1.38 11.42
CA LYS A 141 13.15 1.12 12.21
C LYS A 141 12.87 -0.37 12.40
N TYR A 142 13.05 -1.17 11.34
CA TYR A 142 12.62 -2.56 11.32
C TYR A 142 13.76 -3.59 11.26
N GLY A 143 15.01 -3.15 11.06
CA GLY A 143 16.17 -4.03 10.91
C GLY A 143 16.25 -4.76 9.56
N ILE A 144 15.20 -4.66 8.75
CA ILE A 144 15.08 -5.29 7.43
C ILE A 144 14.28 -4.38 6.50
N ARG A 145 14.58 -4.42 5.21
CA ARG A 145 13.80 -3.76 4.17
C ARG A 145 13.66 -4.65 2.93
N ASP A 146 12.59 -4.49 2.20
CA ASP A 146 12.50 -4.99 0.84
C ASP A 146 13.18 -3.97 -0.10
N HIS A 147 14.31 -4.36 -0.71
CA HIS A 147 15.04 -3.50 -1.63
C HIS A 147 14.35 -3.36 -3.00
N ARG A 148 13.42 -4.26 -3.32
CA ARG A 148 12.70 -4.28 -4.61
C ARG A 148 11.72 -3.12 -4.69
N GLY A 149 12.12 -2.05 -5.38
CA GLY A 149 11.28 -0.86 -5.60
C GLY A 149 10.83 -0.12 -4.35
N GLY A 150 11.46 -0.38 -3.20
CA GLY A 150 11.13 0.27 -1.92
C GLY A 150 10.01 -0.43 -1.14
N GLY A 151 9.51 -1.55 -1.61
CA GLY A 151 8.54 -2.35 -0.89
C GLY A 151 7.33 -1.55 -0.41
N ARG A 152 7.07 -1.61 0.89
CA ARG A 152 5.97 -0.90 1.57
C ARG A 152 6.15 0.62 1.60
N SER A 153 7.38 1.14 1.51
CA SER A 153 7.67 2.59 1.50
C SER A 153 7.47 3.25 0.14
N SER A 154 7.13 2.49 -0.88
CA SER A 154 6.87 3.00 -2.22
C SER A 154 5.58 3.82 -2.29
N ALA A 155 5.57 4.88 -3.11
CA ALA A 155 4.37 5.65 -3.42
C ALA A 155 3.25 4.80 -4.05
N ARG A 156 3.55 3.60 -4.52
CA ARG A 156 2.57 2.62 -5.00
C ARG A 156 1.49 2.31 -3.96
N GLU A 157 1.84 2.35 -2.66
CA GLU A 157 0.92 2.14 -1.54
C GLU A 157 -0.29 3.09 -1.55
N THR A 158 -0.12 4.29 -2.10
CA THR A 158 -1.20 5.28 -2.17
C THR A 158 -2.41 4.81 -2.99
N VAL A 159 -2.27 3.78 -3.84
CA VAL A 159 -3.39 3.17 -4.56
C VAL A 159 -4.46 2.66 -3.60
N CYS A 160 -4.05 2.02 -2.50
CA CYS A 160 -4.97 1.52 -1.49
C CYS A 160 -5.69 2.66 -0.74
N ARG A 161 -4.97 3.76 -0.47
CA ARG A 161 -5.57 4.95 0.15
C ARG A 161 -6.58 5.62 -0.79
N THR A 162 -6.34 5.58 -2.09
CA THR A 162 -7.28 6.10 -3.10
C THR A 162 -8.59 5.29 -3.11
N VAL A 163 -8.54 3.96 -3.00
CA VAL A 163 -9.75 3.13 -2.85
C VAL A 163 -10.54 3.52 -1.60
N GLY A 164 -9.86 3.60 -0.45
CA GLY A 164 -10.51 4.01 0.79
C GLY A 164 -11.11 5.42 0.71
N GLY A 165 -10.38 6.35 0.09
CA GLY A 165 -10.85 7.71 -0.18
C GLY A 165 -12.05 7.77 -1.12
N ALA A 166 -12.10 6.94 -2.15
CA ALA A 166 -13.23 6.85 -3.08
C ALA A 166 -14.51 6.37 -2.37
N ILE A 167 -14.40 5.33 -1.53
CA ILE A 167 -15.56 4.85 -0.74
C ILE A 167 -15.98 5.91 0.28
N ALA A 168 -15.04 6.57 0.94
CA ALA A 168 -15.36 7.67 1.85
C ALA A 168 -16.04 8.85 1.14
N LYS A 169 -15.64 9.17 -0.10
CA LYS A 169 -16.33 10.19 -0.91
C LYS A 169 -17.76 9.79 -1.22
N LEU A 170 -18.02 8.53 -1.63
CA LEU A 170 -19.39 8.05 -1.86
C LEU A 170 -20.25 8.19 -0.61
N LEU A 171 -19.70 7.87 0.57
CA LEU A 171 -20.39 8.04 1.84
C LEU A 171 -20.72 9.51 2.13
N LEU A 172 -19.77 10.41 1.92
CA LEU A 172 -19.94 11.84 2.14
C LEU A 172 -20.89 12.47 1.12
N MET A 173 -20.85 12.06 -0.14
CA MET A 173 -21.77 12.51 -1.18
C MET A 173 -23.22 12.16 -0.83
N ASN A 174 -23.48 11.00 -0.22
CA ASN A 174 -24.79 10.64 0.30
C ASN A 174 -25.29 11.61 1.41
N ALA A 175 -24.35 12.23 2.13
CA ALA A 175 -24.66 13.27 3.12
C ALA A 175 -24.63 14.70 2.54
N GLY A 176 -24.53 14.86 1.22
CA GLY A 176 -24.45 16.17 0.55
C GLY A 176 -23.09 16.87 0.69
N ILE A 177 -22.06 16.17 1.11
CA ILE A 177 -20.71 16.72 1.32
C ILE A 177 -19.81 16.33 0.17
N ASN A 178 -19.19 17.32 -0.50
CA ASN A 178 -18.21 17.13 -1.56
C ASN A 178 -16.81 17.56 -1.10
N ILE A 179 -15.80 16.72 -1.39
CA ILE A 179 -14.41 17.02 -1.09
C ILE A 179 -13.62 17.05 -2.38
N SER A 180 -12.92 18.17 -2.60
CA SER A 180 -12.02 18.38 -3.72
C SER A 180 -10.63 18.77 -3.23
N ALA A 181 -9.59 18.31 -3.93
CA ALA A 181 -8.21 18.69 -3.68
C ALA A 181 -7.52 19.02 -5.00
N TYR A 182 -6.62 20.00 -4.96
CA TYR A 182 -5.81 20.41 -6.10
C TYR A 182 -4.44 20.88 -5.62
N VAL A 183 -3.47 20.83 -6.53
CA VAL A 183 -2.12 21.37 -6.28
C VAL A 183 -2.15 22.86 -6.63
N SER A 184 -1.85 23.72 -5.68
CA SER A 184 -1.89 25.17 -5.87
C SER A 184 -0.57 25.74 -6.43
N ARG A 185 0.56 25.13 -6.12
CA ARG A 185 1.94 25.37 -6.64
C ARG A 185 2.88 24.28 -6.14
#